data_78aef4a60f64dc8885160f00179a6e3a
#
_entry.id   78aef4a60f64dc8885160f00179a6e3a
#
_cell.length_a   1.000
_cell.length_b   1.000
_cell.length_c   1.000
_cell.angle_alpha   90.00
_cell.angle_beta   90.00
_cell.angle_gamma   90.00
#
_symmetry.space_group_name_H-M   'P 1'
#
loop_
_entity.id
_entity.type
_entity.pdbx_description
1 polymer ?
#
loop_
_entity_poly.entity_id
_entity_poly.type
_entity_poly.pdbx_seq_one_letter_code
_entity_poly.pdbx_strand_id
1 'polypeptide(L)'
;MPISRVILKNCKSIRSLEINFNQINCLLGENGTGKTNVLKAIKYFNDNLTGKNIDSSLYDKVNPYINSFEITIFYDFTRLLKITEIHIERNSENPEYKVNPIFKKIKNLHKSLSNDKNEVEVTLIQDKNGIQKWNVSYEIRSFIKSIFPIYFSQTRHINLINWDDLWEIIGELSKVGLSESASYRTVLEECFKSAFGDKYSTILGYIENEMQKNDIEVKSFNSNQKFAAIYQLQLGGNNFKHKFENLEYFSDGINSYNYLILLINLVSKISDKKIKEPFIIIDEPEIGLHPKYLDKMVSAFFNKSKHINILISTHSPRMIKSLMQDNKIVNMYHLSMNKNYTKLSEMKGFTDARESKIITEQEASYYFAKCIVFVEGITEMELFSNNNLVKLFPFLKEIDFFPYDGNSVKLRTIHPNEKNISIPYIILIDFDKILSYKRDSKEFSLKKGDKFMNPLKDNNALNKERFFYGKKRINTNNARKRINGILSKSKFYFDEEWGYIKGTSEYYSLLKSLIKTFSLKWTPSSRH
;
A
#
# COMPACT_ATOMS: atom_id res chain seq x y z
N MET A 1 -18.13 -2.80 1.76
CA MET A 1 -16.88 -2.04 1.43
C MET A 1 -17.21 -1.05 0.32
N PRO A 2 -16.67 0.18 0.27
CA PRO A 2 -17.04 1.13 -0.80
C PRO A 2 -16.54 0.71 -2.17
N ILE A 3 -15.32 0.20 -2.26
CA ILE A 3 -14.72 -0.34 -3.47
C ILE A 3 -14.32 -1.77 -3.19
N SER A 4 -14.81 -2.72 -3.97
CA SER A 4 -14.47 -4.13 -3.81
C SER A 4 -13.24 -4.51 -4.61
N ARG A 5 -13.08 -3.90 -5.81
CA ARG A 5 -12.03 -4.28 -6.75
C ARG A 5 -11.67 -3.15 -7.70
N VAL A 6 -10.39 -3.11 -8.10
CA VAL A 6 -9.88 -2.21 -9.14
C VAL A 6 -9.09 -3.00 -10.16
N ILE A 7 -9.32 -2.73 -11.44
CA ILE A 7 -8.56 -3.28 -12.56
C ILE A 7 -7.91 -2.12 -13.31
N LEU A 8 -6.60 -2.22 -13.50
CA LEU A 8 -5.80 -1.26 -14.26
C LEU A 8 -5.17 -1.95 -15.46
N LYS A 9 -5.32 -1.38 -16.66
CA LYS A 9 -4.69 -1.89 -17.88
C LYS A 9 -3.99 -0.77 -18.62
N ASN A 10 -2.75 -1.03 -19.02
CA ASN A 10 -1.91 -0.14 -19.81
C ASN A 10 -1.70 1.25 -19.18
N CYS A 11 -1.61 1.29 -17.85
CA CYS A 11 -1.37 2.52 -17.08
C CYS A 11 0.10 2.62 -16.68
N LYS A 12 0.88 3.52 -17.27
CA LYS A 12 2.33 3.71 -16.99
C LYS A 12 3.12 2.41 -17.06
N SER A 13 3.62 1.94 -15.92
CA SER A 13 4.33 0.66 -15.76
C SER A 13 3.39 -0.53 -15.56
N ILE A 14 2.08 -0.34 -15.58
CA ILE A 14 1.08 -1.37 -15.31
C ILE A 14 0.48 -1.86 -16.61
N ARG A 15 0.87 -3.07 -17.05
CA ARG A 15 0.26 -3.71 -18.22
C ARG A 15 -1.13 -4.25 -17.92
N SER A 16 -1.27 -5.00 -16.83
CA SER A 16 -2.54 -5.48 -16.30
C SER A 16 -2.37 -5.77 -14.82
N LEU A 17 -3.27 -5.26 -14.01
CA LEU A 17 -3.22 -5.41 -12.56
C LEU A 17 -4.63 -5.42 -12.02
N GLU A 18 -4.91 -6.33 -11.08
CA GLU A 18 -6.17 -6.44 -10.37
C GLU A 18 -5.91 -6.44 -8.87
N ILE A 19 -6.66 -5.61 -8.13
CA ILE A 19 -6.59 -5.50 -6.67
C ILE A 19 -7.97 -5.74 -6.10
N ASN A 20 -8.11 -6.72 -5.22
CA ASN A 20 -9.31 -6.96 -4.44
C ASN A 20 -9.15 -6.28 -3.08
N PHE A 21 -10.05 -5.38 -2.71
CA PHE A 21 -9.92 -4.61 -1.49
C PHE A 21 -10.54 -5.30 -0.27
N ASN A 22 -9.96 -5.02 0.89
CA ASN A 22 -10.48 -5.29 2.21
C ASN A 22 -10.64 -3.95 2.96
N GLN A 23 -10.86 -3.96 4.26
CA GLN A 23 -11.01 -2.73 5.06
C GLN A 23 -9.73 -1.89 5.04
N ILE A 24 -8.58 -2.52 5.23
CA ILE A 24 -7.26 -1.90 5.11
C ILE A 24 -6.47 -2.63 4.03
N ASN A 25 -5.85 -1.87 3.14
CA ASN A 25 -5.06 -2.41 2.04
C ASN A 25 -3.70 -1.74 2.01
N CYS A 26 -2.65 -2.53 1.86
CA CYS A 26 -1.29 -2.04 1.88
C CYS A 26 -0.53 -2.45 0.63
N LEU A 27 -0.01 -1.47 -0.11
CA LEU A 27 0.92 -1.67 -1.22
C LEU A 27 2.35 -1.55 -0.70
N LEU A 28 3.13 -2.59 -0.88
CA LEU A 28 4.53 -2.62 -0.46
C LEU A 28 5.45 -3.09 -1.59
N GLY A 29 6.73 -2.88 -1.44
CA GLY A 29 7.75 -3.25 -2.42
C GLY A 29 8.83 -2.19 -2.56
N GLU A 30 9.86 -2.48 -3.35
CA GLU A 30 11.00 -1.61 -3.60
C GLU A 30 10.58 -0.27 -4.25
N ASN A 31 11.46 0.74 -4.19
CA ASN A 31 11.25 2.01 -4.88
C ASN A 31 11.12 1.79 -6.40
N GLY A 32 10.23 2.55 -7.03
CA GLY A 32 10.03 2.48 -8.48
C GLY A 32 9.16 1.30 -8.96
N THR A 33 8.66 0.43 -8.08
CA THR A 33 7.81 -0.73 -8.46
C THR A 33 6.39 -0.38 -8.89
N GLY A 34 6.01 0.88 -8.85
CA GLY A 34 4.73 1.36 -9.37
C GLY A 34 3.63 1.57 -8.31
N LYS A 35 3.93 1.53 -7.00
CA LYS A 35 2.95 1.79 -5.93
C LYS A 35 2.20 3.10 -6.13
N THR A 36 2.92 4.22 -6.25
CA THR A 36 2.33 5.55 -6.49
C THR A 36 1.60 5.61 -7.84
N ASN A 37 1.98 4.80 -8.86
CA ASN A 37 1.26 4.75 -10.13
C ASN A 37 -0.15 4.16 -9.95
N VAL A 38 -0.30 3.13 -9.12
CA VAL A 38 -1.61 2.56 -8.76
C VAL A 38 -2.48 3.62 -8.09
N LEU A 39 -1.94 4.30 -7.06
CA LEU A 39 -2.67 5.33 -6.32
C LEU A 39 -3.10 6.49 -7.23
N LYS A 40 -2.19 6.97 -8.09
CA LYS A 40 -2.48 8.04 -9.06
C LYS A 40 -3.52 7.63 -10.09
N ALA A 41 -3.54 6.38 -10.55
CA ALA A 41 -4.55 5.90 -11.48
C ALA A 41 -5.96 5.90 -10.85
N ILE A 42 -6.08 5.46 -9.58
CA ILE A 42 -7.36 5.50 -8.86
C ILE A 42 -7.80 6.95 -8.62
N LYS A 43 -6.88 7.84 -8.21
CA LYS A 43 -7.17 9.27 -8.05
C LYS A 43 -7.65 9.88 -9.36
N TYR A 44 -6.93 9.64 -10.45
CA TYR A 44 -7.28 10.13 -11.78
C TYR A 44 -8.68 9.72 -12.22
N PHE A 45 -9.02 8.44 -12.02
CA PHE A 45 -10.36 7.95 -12.30
C PHE A 45 -11.43 8.71 -11.49
N ASN A 46 -11.21 8.87 -10.18
CA ASN A 46 -12.15 9.60 -9.30
C ASN A 46 -12.32 11.07 -9.69
N ASP A 47 -11.23 11.74 -10.03
CA ASP A 47 -11.27 13.16 -10.46
C ASP A 47 -12.06 13.31 -11.76
N ASN A 48 -11.95 12.34 -12.67
CA ASN A 48 -12.62 12.35 -13.97
C ASN A 48 -14.07 11.82 -13.95
N LEU A 49 -14.57 11.27 -12.83
CA LEU A 49 -16.00 10.91 -12.74
C LEU A 49 -16.91 12.10 -13.09
N THR A 50 -16.53 13.31 -12.71
CA THR A 50 -17.27 14.55 -13.00
C THR A 50 -16.44 15.61 -13.74
N GLY A 51 -15.14 15.39 -13.89
CA GLY A 51 -14.20 16.27 -14.57
C GLY A 51 -13.89 15.81 -16.00
N LYS A 52 -13.04 16.54 -16.67
CA LYS A 52 -12.43 16.20 -17.96
C LYS A 52 -10.94 16.51 -17.93
N ASN A 53 -10.24 16.02 -16.91
CA ASN A 53 -8.80 16.19 -16.82
C ASN A 53 -8.11 15.19 -17.76
N ILE A 54 -7.14 15.67 -18.52
CA ILE A 54 -6.32 14.82 -19.40
C ILE A 54 -4.91 14.79 -18.82
N ASP A 55 -4.45 13.60 -18.41
CA ASP A 55 -3.08 13.39 -17.95
C ASP A 55 -2.36 12.44 -18.91
N SER A 56 -1.55 13.01 -19.80
CA SER A 56 -0.73 12.23 -20.73
C SER A 56 0.34 11.39 -20.05
N SER A 57 0.62 11.62 -18.77
CA SER A 57 1.61 10.86 -18.01
C SER A 57 1.13 9.45 -17.61
N LEU A 58 -0.19 9.18 -17.73
CA LEU A 58 -0.78 7.89 -17.35
C LEU A 58 -0.67 6.82 -18.43
N TYR A 59 -0.32 7.15 -19.65
CA TYR A 59 -0.15 6.16 -20.71
C TYR A 59 1.04 5.24 -20.46
N ASP A 60 0.94 4.01 -21.02
CA ASP A 60 2.05 3.07 -21.00
C ASP A 60 3.25 3.65 -21.76
N LYS A 61 4.35 3.84 -21.04
CA LYS A 61 5.61 4.36 -21.60
C LYS A 61 6.54 3.24 -22.08
N VAL A 62 6.26 2.01 -21.73
CA VAL A 62 7.09 0.84 -22.06
C VAL A 62 6.77 0.32 -23.46
N ASN A 63 5.49 0.35 -23.83
CA ASN A 63 5.03 -0.09 -25.13
C ASN A 63 4.41 1.07 -25.95
N PRO A 64 5.13 1.62 -26.94
CA PRO A 64 4.64 2.74 -27.74
C PRO A 64 3.44 2.41 -28.64
N TYR A 65 3.18 1.13 -28.90
CA TYR A 65 2.05 0.69 -29.74
C TYR A 65 0.71 0.68 -29.01
N ILE A 66 0.70 0.82 -27.69
CA ILE A 66 -0.53 0.91 -26.92
C ILE A 66 -1.12 2.32 -27.07
N ASN A 67 -2.36 2.39 -27.53
CA ASN A 67 -3.03 3.67 -27.83
C ASN A 67 -4.07 4.09 -26.79
N SER A 68 -4.35 3.26 -25.81
CA SER A 68 -5.32 3.57 -24.74
C SER A 68 -4.94 2.90 -23.43
N PHE A 69 -5.41 3.47 -22.34
CA PHE A 69 -5.42 2.80 -21.03
C PHE A 69 -6.86 2.62 -20.55
N GLU A 70 -7.04 1.69 -19.64
CA GLU A 70 -8.33 1.35 -19.05
C GLU A 70 -8.21 1.29 -17.53
N ILE A 71 -9.17 1.92 -16.85
CA ILE A 71 -9.33 1.85 -15.40
C ILE A 71 -10.77 1.42 -15.11
N THR A 72 -10.94 0.32 -14.40
CA THR A 72 -12.23 -0.18 -13.97
C THR A 72 -12.29 -0.24 -12.46
N ILE A 73 -13.33 0.34 -11.86
CA ILE A 73 -13.59 0.29 -10.42
C ILE A 73 -14.95 -0.37 -10.18
N PHE A 74 -14.98 -1.30 -9.24
CA PHE A 74 -16.19 -1.99 -8.79
C PHE A 74 -16.62 -1.42 -7.44
N TYR A 75 -17.83 -0.85 -7.41
CA TYR A 75 -18.41 -0.25 -6.21
C TYR A 75 -19.39 -1.23 -5.56
N ASP A 76 -19.17 -1.54 -4.28
CA ASP A 76 -20.01 -2.45 -3.50
C ASP A 76 -21.18 -1.71 -2.84
N PHE A 77 -22.38 -2.04 -3.22
CA PHE A 77 -23.62 -1.46 -2.72
C PHE A 77 -24.25 -2.23 -1.56
N THR A 78 -23.64 -3.32 -1.10
CA THR A 78 -24.24 -4.22 -0.09
C THR A 78 -24.71 -3.51 1.17
N ARG A 79 -23.88 -2.62 1.74
CA ARG A 79 -24.25 -1.85 2.95
C ARG A 79 -25.34 -0.82 2.66
N LEU A 80 -25.21 -0.10 1.55
CA LEU A 80 -26.18 0.92 1.15
C LEU A 80 -27.57 0.32 0.86
N LEU A 81 -27.61 -0.88 0.26
CA LEU A 81 -28.87 -1.59 0.02
C LEU A 81 -29.54 -1.98 1.34
N LYS A 82 -28.81 -2.53 2.31
CA LYS A 82 -29.35 -2.86 3.63
C LYS A 82 -29.94 -1.64 4.33
N ILE A 83 -29.23 -0.52 4.29
CA ILE A 83 -29.75 0.75 4.86
C ILE A 83 -31.00 1.20 4.10
N THR A 84 -30.99 1.08 2.77
CA THR A 84 -32.13 1.47 1.93
C THR A 84 -33.36 0.63 2.23
N GLU A 85 -33.22 -0.67 2.40
CA GLU A 85 -34.30 -1.60 2.77
C GLU A 85 -34.93 -1.21 4.10
N ILE A 86 -34.12 -1.01 5.13
CA ILE A 86 -34.59 -0.57 6.48
C ILE A 86 -35.41 0.73 6.40
N HIS A 87 -34.97 1.70 5.57
CA HIS A 87 -35.70 2.95 5.44
C HIS A 87 -36.98 2.83 4.62
N ILE A 88 -37.03 1.92 3.65
CA ILE A 88 -38.23 1.64 2.87
C ILE A 88 -39.27 0.88 3.72
N GLU A 89 -38.84 -0.10 4.50
CA GLU A 89 -39.69 -0.85 5.44
C GLU A 89 -40.31 0.07 6.49
N ARG A 90 -39.55 0.97 7.12
CA ARG A 90 -40.07 1.96 8.04
C ARG A 90 -41.14 2.86 7.43
N ASN A 91 -41.03 3.18 6.15
CA ASN A 91 -42.07 3.98 5.47
C ASN A 91 -43.35 3.17 5.22
N SER A 92 -43.22 1.86 4.98
CA SER A 92 -44.39 0.99 4.84
C SER A 92 -45.13 0.79 6.16
N GLU A 93 -44.41 0.77 7.29
CA GLU A 93 -44.98 0.67 8.65
C GLU A 93 -45.56 2.00 9.16
N ASN A 94 -44.92 3.12 8.78
CA ASN A 94 -45.38 4.47 9.15
C ASN A 94 -45.39 5.39 7.91
N PRO A 95 -46.56 5.62 7.29
CA PRO A 95 -46.70 6.44 6.08
C PRO A 95 -46.30 7.92 6.26
N GLU A 96 -46.25 8.43 7.49
CA GLU A 96 -45.77 9.79 7.77
C GLU A 96 -44.23 9.88 7.66
N TYR A 97 -43.53 8.76 7.72
CA TYR A 97 -42.08 8.71 7.56
C TYR A 97 -41.67 8.98 6.12
N LYS A 98 -41.13 10.15 5.83
CA LYS A 98 -40.67 10.53 4.48
C LYS A 98 -39.31 9.88 4.15
N VAL A 99 -39.33 8.96 3.20
CA VAL A 99 -38.09 8.35 2.69
C VAL A 99 -37.29 9.36 1.87
N ASN A 100 -36.01 9.52 2.21
CA ASN A 100 -35.13 10.39 1.44
C ASN A 100 -35.03 9.88 -0.03
N PRO A 101 -35.22 10.75 -1.04
CA PRO A 101 -35.15 10.37 -2.45
C PRO A 101 -33.86 9.64 -2.86
N ILE A 102 -32.78 9.84 -2.14
CA ILE A 102 -31.47 9.19 -2.39
C ILE A 102 -31.59 7.66 -2.30
N PHE A 103 -32.41 7.12 -1.39
CA PHE A 103 -32.60 5.67 -1.26
C PHE A 103 -33.27 5.06 -2.50
N LYS A 104 -34.23 5.78 -3.09
CA LYS A 104 -34.87 5.35 -4.36
C LYS A 104 -33.84 5.36 -5.51
N LYS A 105 -32.97 6.38 -5.56
CA LYS A 105 -31.90 6.45 -6.56
C LYS A 105 -30.90 5.29 -6.39
N ILE A 106 -30.48 4.98 -5.16
CA ILE A 106 -29.58 3.83 -4.87
C ILE A 106 -30.20 2.53 -5.38
N LYS A 107 -31.47 2.26 -5.04
CA LYS A 107 -32.18 1.04 -5.45
C LYS A 107 -32.29 0.93 -6.97
N ASN A 108 -32.66 2.01 -7.65
CA ASN A 108 -32.82 2.05 -9.09
C ASN A 108 -31.47 1.84 -9.81
N LEU A 109 -30.41 2.51 -9.38
CA LEU A 109 -29.06 2.39 -9.94
C LEU A 109 -28.55 0.95 -9.77
N HIS A 110 -28.70 0.39 -8.59
CA HIS A 110 -28.33 -0.99 -8.34
C HIS A 110 -29.09 -1.95 -9.26
N LYS A 111 -30.41 -1.83 -9.36
CA LYS A 111 -31.25 -2.70 -10.20
C LYS A 111 -30.85 -2.63 -11.68
N SER A 112 -30.39 -1.49 -12.17
CA SER A 112 -30.05 -1.29 -13.59
C SER A 112 -28.62 -1.71 -13.97
N LEU A 113 -27.67 -1.71 -13.01
CA LEU A 113 -26.23 -1.83 -13.30
C LEU A 113 -25.49 -2.88 -12.46
N SER A 114 -26.13 -3.46 -11.44
CA SER A 114 -25.43 -4.41 -10.57
C SER A 114 -25.24 -5.78 -11.22
N ASN A 115 -24.16 -6.43 -10.80
CA ASN A 115 -23.94 -7.86 -11.01
C ASN A 115 -24.52 -8.69 -9.84
N ASP A 116 -24.38 -10.01 -9.91
CA ASP A 116 -24.85 -10.95 -8.87
C ASP A 116 -24.23 -10.74 -7.49
N LYS A 117 -23.14 -9.96 -7.41
CA LYS A 117 -22.42 -9.64 -6.15
C LYS A 117 -22.81 -8.30 -5.52
N ASN A 118 -23.88 -7.67 -5.98
CA ASN A 118 -24.26 -6.30 -5.59
C ASN A 118 -23.19 -5.24 -5.90
N GLU A 119 -22.38 -5.46 -6.94
CA GLU A 119 -21.34 -4.55 -7.39
C GLU A 119 -21.78 -3.80 -8.64
N VAL A 120 -21.42 -2.53 -8.71
CA VAL A 120 -21.59 -1.69 -9.90
C VAL A 120 -20.22 -1.44 -10.51
N GLU A 121 -20.06 -1.86 -11.77
CA GLU A 121 -18.83 -1.67 -12.54
C GLU A 121 -18.83 -0.31 -13.24
N VAL A 122 -17.78 0.46 -13.06
CA VAL A 122 -17.54 1.71 -13.79
C VAL A 122 -16.19 1.66 -14.45
N THR A 123 -16.17 1.84 -15.77
CA THR A 123 -14.98 1.76 -16.61
C THR A 123 -14.72 3.07 -17.34
N LEU A 124 -13.47 3.55 -17.23
CA LEU A 124 -12.90 4.64 -18.03
C LEU A 124 -11.89 4.06 -19.02
N ILE A 125 -12.08 4.32 -20.30
CA ILE A 125 -11.09 4.10 -21.35
C ILE A 125 -10.70 5.45 -21.91
N GLN A 126 -9.39 5.74 -21.94
CA GLN A 126 -8.87 6.99 -22.54
C GLN A 126 -7.83 6.67 -23.61
N ASP A 127 -7.99 7.24 -24.78
CA ASP A 127 -7.02 7.14 -25.88
C ASP A 127 -5.92 8.22 -25.78
N LYS A 128 -4.87 8.10 -26.59
CA LYS A 128 -3.74 9.06 -26.63
C LYS A 128 -4.15 10.49 -27.01
N ASN A 129 -5.29 10.66 -27.66
CA ASN A 129 -5.83 11.97 -28.04
C ASN A 129 -6.60 12.61 -26.87
N GLY A 130 -6.70 11.93 -25.73
CA GLY A 130 -7.43 12.40 -24.55
C GLY A 130 -8.93 12.15 -24.61
N ILE A 131 -9.43 11.40 -25.62
CA ILE A 131 -10.84 11.05 -25.69
C ILE A 131 -11.16 10.03 -24.62
N GLN A 132 -12.10 10.39 -23.75
CA GLN A 132 -12.57 9.55 -22.65
C GLN A 132 -13.89 8.86 -23.03
N LYS A 133 -13.93 7.54 -22.87
CA LYS A 133 -15.13 6.70 -23.02
C LYS A 133 -15.48 6.08 -21.67
N TRP A 134 -16.75 6.17 -21.31
CA TRP A 134 -17.28 5.62 -20.07
C TRP A 134 -18.38 4.62 -20.40
N ASN A 135 -18.48 3.54 -19.61
CA ASN A 135 -19.56 2.58 -19.73
C ASN A 135 -20.89 3.05 -19.10
N VAL A 136 -20.86 4.14 -18.33
CA VAL A 136 -22.02 4.71 -17.64
C VAL A 136 -22.18 6.21 -17.95
N SER A 137 -23.41 6.74 -17.80
CA SER A 137 -23.71 8.15 -18.06
C SER A 137 -23.06 9.11 -17.03
N TYR A 138 -23.00 10.39 -17.36
CA TYR A 138 -22.48 11.42 -16.47
C TYR A 138 -23.27 11.52 -15.15
N GLU A 139 -24.59 11.38 -15.21
CA GLU A 139 -25.46 11.43 -14.03
C GLU A 139 -25.13 10.30 -13.03
N ILE A 140 -24.91 9.09 -13.55
CA ILE A 140 -24.51 7.93 -12.76
C ILE A 140 -23.13 8.17 -12.13
N ARG A 141 -22.17 8.65 -12.92
CA ARG A 141 -20.81 8.95 -12.42
C ARG A 141 -20.82 10.01 -11.31
N SER A 142 -21.60 11.09 -11.52
CA SER A 142 -21.77 12.15 -10.52
C SER A 142 -22.40 11.62 -9.23
N PHE A 143 -23.40 10.75 -9.35
CA PHE A 143 -24.03 10.12 -8.21
C PHE A 143 -23.07 9.18 -7.45
N ILE A 144 -22.31 8.34 -8.16
CA ILE A 144 -21.29 7.46 -7.58
C ILE A 144 -20.25 8.29 -6.82
N LYS A 145 -19.72 9.36 -7.42
CA LYS A 145 -18.76 10.26 -6.77
C LYS A 145 -19.31 10.87 -5.48
N SER A 146 -20.61 11.16 -5.44
CA SER A 146 -21.23 11.74 -4.26
C SER A 146 -21.39 10.74 -3.11
N ILE A 147 -21.56 9.44 -3.41
CA ILE A 147 -21.77 8.39 -2.41
C ILE A 147 -20.46 7.73 -2.00
N PHE A 148 -19.52 7.56 -2.94
CA PHE A 148 -18.22 6.93 -2.74
C PHE A 148 -17.07 7.94 -2.89
N PRO A 149 -16.97 8.95 -2.00
CA PRO A 149 -15.89 9.94 -2.10
C PRO A 149 -14.54 9.30 -1.80
N ILE A 150 -13.53 9.64 -2.61
CA ILE A 150 -12.15 9.24 -2.40
C ILE A 150 -11.35 10.43 -1.89
N TYR A 151 -10.73 10.29 -0.72
CA TYR A 151 -9.84 11.27 -0.12
C TYR A 151 -8.40 10.81 -0.33
N PHE A 152 -7.61 11.64 -0.99
CA PHE A 152 -6.24 11.32 -1.34
C PHE A 152 -5.25 12.20 -0.59
N SER A 153 -4.36 11.59 0.18
CA SER A 153 -3.29 12.26 0.91
C SER A 153 -1.94 11.74 0.45
N GLN A 154 -1.12 12.62 -0.15
CA GLN A 154 0.30 12.37 -0.42
C GLN A 154 1.12 13.07 0.64
N THR A 155 1.73 12.34 1.56
CA THR A 155 2.47 12.91 2.69
C THR A 155 3.58 13.86 2.26
N ARG A 156 4.24 13.57 1.12
CA ARG A 156 5.29 14.45 0.55
C ARG A 156 4.78 15.80 0.04
N HIS A 157 3.49 15.93 -0.20
CA HIS A 157 2.87 17.12 -0.82
C HIS A 157 1.84 17.78 0.09
N ILE A 158 1.71 17.33 1.34
CA ILE A 158 0.86 18.00 2.33
C ILE A 158 1.52 19.35 2.65
N ASN A 159 0.75 20.41 2.54
CA ASN A 159 1.15 21.67 3.18
C ASN A 159 1.00 21.49 4.69
N LEU A 160 2.12 21.21 5.36
CA LEU A 160 2.13 20.89 6.80
C LEU A 160 1.82 22.09 7.70
N ILE A 161 1.77 23.29 7.13
CA ILE A 161 1.49 24.56 7.82
C ILE A 161 0.04 24.99 7.57
N ASN A 162 -0.50 24.67 6.39
CA ASN A 162 -1.85 25.04 6.00
C ASN A 162 -2.66 23.81 5.56
N TRP A 163 -3.68 23.46 6.35
CA TRP A 163 -4.52 22.27 6.13
C TRP A 163 -5.84 22.62 5.44
N ASP A 164 -5.78 23.41 4.35
CA ASP A 164 -6.97 23.88 3.63
C ASP A 164 -7.90 22.75 3.16
N ASP A 165 -7.34 21.62 2.75
CA ASP A 165 -8.13 20.45 2.32
C ASP A 165 -9.05 19.92 3.40
N LEU A 166 -8.69 20.06 4.69
CA LEU A 166 -9.54 19.63 5.80
C LEU A 166 -10.78 20.52 5.94
N TRP A 167 -10.71 21.79 5.55
CA TRP A 167 -11.88 22.67 5.56
C TRP A 167 -12.95 22.22 4.57
N GLU A 168 -12.57 21.69 3.41
CA GLU A 168 -13.54 21.12 2.47
C GLU A 168 -14.26 19.90 3.05
N ILE A 169 -13.54 19.06 3.80
CA ILE A 169 -14.09 17.89 4.50
C ILE A 169 -15.02 18.33 5.63
N ILE A 170 -14.65 19.36 6.40
CA ILE A 170 -15.50 19.95 7.44
C ILE A 170 -16.77 20.52 6.80
N GLY A 171 -16.65 21.24 5.69
CA GLY A 171 -17.79 21.75 4.92
C GLY A 171 -18.72 20.63 4.44
N GLU A 172 -18.15 19.51 4.02
CA GLU A 172 -18.93 18.34 3.62
C GLU A 172 -19.71 17.72 4.79
N LEU A 173 -19.10 17.63 5.97
CA LEU A 173 -19.79 17.17 7.19
C LEU A 173 -21.04 18.00 7.51
N SER A 174 -21.04 19.27 7.19
CA SER A 174 -22.05 20.24 7.56
C SER A 174 -23.28 20.28 6.64
N LYS A 175 -23.18 19.64 5.48
CA LYS A 175 -24.24 19.55 4.47
C LYS A 175 -25.53 18.84 4.93
N VAL A 176 -25.69 18.60 6.24
CA VAL A 176 -26.84 17.89 6.80
C VAL A 176 -28.05 18.81 6.89
N GLY A 177 -29.05 18.49 6.09
CA GLY A 177 -30.45 18.95 6.35
C GLY A 177 -30.81 20.33 5.86
N LEU A 178 -29.96 21.05 5.14
CA LEU A 178 -30.35 22.27 4.46
C LEU A 178 -30.98 21.91 3.10
N SER A 179 -32.23 22.38 2.89
CA SER A 179 -32.85 22.30 1.58
C SER A 179 -31.99 23.08 0.57
N GLU A 180 -31.80 22.54 -0.60
CA GLU A 180 -31.03 23.18 -1.71
C GLU A 180 -31.61 24.55 -2.14
N SER A 181 -32.79 24.90 -1.64
CA SER A 181 -33.57 26.11 -1.98
C SER A 181 -33.24 27.36 -1.18
N ALA A 182 -32.49 27.27 -0.09
CA ALA A 182 -32.11 28.46 0.66
C ALA A 182 -31.00 29.22 -0.06
N SER A 183 -31.28 30.44 -0.51
CA SER A 183 -30.26 31.35 -1.00
C SER A 183 -29.34 31.73 0.15
N TYR A 184 -28.17 31.12 0.21
CA TYR A 184 -27.14 31.45 1.21
C TYR A 184 -26.78 32.94 1.20
N ARG A 185 -26.90 33.58 0.04
CA ARG A 185 -26.66 35.02 -0.13
C ARG A 185 -27.62 35.82 0.72
N THR A 186 -28.93 35.56 0.62
CA THR A 186 -29.96 36.27 1.40
C THR A 186 -29.81 36.08 2.88
N VAL A 187 -29.54 34.84 3.34
CA VAL A 187 -29.34 34.57 4.78
C VAL A 187 -28.08 35.27 5.31
N LEU A 188 -26.99 35.24 4.57
CA LEU A 188 -25.76 35.95 4.96
C LEU A 188 -25.96 37.46 4.94
N GLU A 189 -26.63 38.02 3.92
CA GLU A 189 -26.95 39.44 3.83
C GLU A 189 -27.79 39.89 5.00
N GLU A 190 -28.79 39.13 5.41
CA GLU A 190 -29.59 39.42 6.59
C GLU A 190 -28.79 39.38 7.90
N CYS A 191 -27.95 38.35 8.08
CA CYS A 191 -27.04 38.24 9.22
C CYS A 191 -26.05 39.42 9.29
N PHE A 192 -25.39 39.75 8.19
CA PHE A 192 -24.43 40.84 8.18
C PHE A 192 -25.08 42.22 8.25
N LYS A 193 -26.25 42.38 7.66
CA LYS A 193 -27.03 43.60 7.81
C LYS A 193 -27.48 43.82 9.25
N SER A 194 -27.89 42.75 9.94
CA SER A 194 -28.20 42.79 11.36
C SER A 194 -26.99 43.14 12.23
N ALA A 195 -25.79 42.62 11.89
CA ALA A 195 -24.57 42.84 12.67
C ALA A 195 -23.89 44.19 12.39
N PHE A 196 -23.91 44.67 11.14
CA PHE A 196 -23.12 45.80 10.68
C PHE A 196 -24.00 46.98 10.15
N GLY A 197 -25.30 46.80 10.11
CA GLY A 197 -26.24 47.82 9.63
C GLY A 197 -26.25 48.01 8.12
N ASP A 198 -26.98 49.04 7.62
CA ASP A 198 -27.17 49.30 6.21
C ASP A 198 -25.87 49.68 5.47
N LYS A 199 -24.85 50.13 6.18
CA LYS A 199 -23.53 50.44 5.60
C LYS A 199 -22.86 49.24 4.93
N TYR A 200 -23.15 48.02 5.42
CA TYR A 200 -22.65 46.79 4.80
C TYR A 200 -23.11 46.66 3.35
N SER A 201 -24.41 46.83 3.09
CA SER A 201 -24.99 46.71 1.75
C SER A 201 -24.41 47.77 0.78
N THR A 202 -24.13 48.94 1.28
CA THR A 202 -23.54 50.05 0.51
C THR A 202 -22.10 49.72 0.09
N ILE A 203 -21.29 49.21 1.02
CA ILE A 203 -19.91 48.82 0.77
C ILE A 203 -19.84 47.62 -0.21
N LEU A 204 -20.70 46.60 0.00
CA LEU A 204 -20.78 45.46 -0.90
C LEU A 204 -21.13 45.88 -2.32
N GLY A 205 -22.14 46.73 -2.47
CA GLY A 205 -22.51 47.29 -3.78
C GLY A 205 -21.41 48.11 -4.43
N TYR A 206 -20.63 48.85 -3.66
CA TYR A 206 -19.43 49.53 -4.19
C TYR A 206 -18.38 48.57 -4.72
N ILE A 207 -18.07 47.50 -3.93
CA ILE A 207 -17.10 46.47 -4.33
C ILE A 207 -17.55 45.77 -5.64
N GLU A 208 -18.82 45.34 -5.70
CA GLU A 208 -19.39 44.67 -6.88
C GLU A 208 -19.31 45.59 -8.12
N ASN A 209 -19.62 46.88 -7.98
CA ASN A 209 -19.53 47.84 -9.07
C ASN A 209 -18.09 48.06 -9.57
N GLU A 210 -17.11 48.15 -8.65
CA GLU A 210 -15.71 48.31 -9.03
C GLU A 210 -15.16 47.06 -9.72
N MET A 211 -15.55 45.89 -9.27
CA MET A 211 -15.18 44.65 -9.95
C MET A 211 -15.79 44.57 -11.34
N GLN A 212 -17.06 44.91 -11.50
CA GLN A 212 -17.75 44.91 -12.78
C GLN A 212 -17.15 45.90 -13.78
N LYS A 213 -16.75 47.11 -13.34
CA LYS A 213 -16.06 48.10 -14.18
C LYS A 213 -14.73 47.63 -14.73
N ASN A 214 -14.07 46.69 -14.05
CA ASN A 214 -12.77 46.18 -14.45
C ASN A 214 -12.84 44.77 -15.04
N ASP A 215 -14.03 44.27 -15.38
CA ASP A 215 -14.25 42.89 -15.88
C ASP A 215 -13.68 41.81 -14.99
N ILE A 216 -13.71 42.04 -13.66
CA ILE A 216 -13.21 41.09 -12.64
C ILE A 216 -14.38 40.34 -12.05
N GLU A 217 -14.31 39.00 -12.06
CA GLU A 217 -15.29 38.14 -11.44
C GLU A 217 -14.68 37.29 -10.30
N VAL A 218 -15.46 37.03 -9.26
CA VAL A 218 -15.04 36.11 -8.20
C VAL A 218 -15.45 34.69 -8.56
N LYS A 219 -14.49 33.77 -8.54
CA LYS A 219 -14.79 32.35 -8.70
C LYS A 219 -15.75 31.89 -7.59
N SER A 220 -16.90 31.39 -7.99
CA SER A 220 -17.91 30.92 -7.04
C SER A 220 -17.41 29.74 -6.20
N PHE A 221 -17.66 29.80 -4.91
CA PHE A 221 -17.45 28.66 -4.02
C PHE A 221 -18.36 27.48 -4.41
N ASN A 222 -17.80 26.27 -4.35
CA ASN A 222 -18.63 25.06 -4.32
C ASN A 222 -19.38 24.95 -2.97
N SER A 223 -20.36 24.03 -2.88
CA SER A 223 -21.16 23.90 -1.66
C SER A 223 -20.32 23.58 -0.41
N ASN A 224 -19.28 22.78 -0.52
CA ASN A 224 -18.43 22.42 0.63
C ASN A 224 -17.61 23.63 1.08
N GLN A 225 -17.09 24.42 0.15
CA GLN A 225 -16.35 25.65 0.44
C GLN A 225 -17.23 26.71 1.11
N LYS A 226 -18.50 26.85 0.70
CA LYS A 226 -19.45 27.74 1.38
C LYS A 226 -19.63 27.38 2.85
N PHE A 227 -19.84 26.11 3.15
CA PHE A 227 -19.94 25.64 4.54
C PHE A 227 -18.62 25.76 5.30
N ALA A 228 -17.50 25.46 4.66
CA ALA A 228 -16.18 25.65 5.24
C ALA A 228 -15.99 27.10 5.69
N ALA A 229 -16.30 28.08 4.84
CA ALA A 229 -16.20 29.50 5.16
C ALA A 229 -17.09 29.91 6.35
N ILE A 230 -18.30 29.36 6.46
CA ILE A 230 -19.18 29.60 7.61
C ILE A 230 -18.54 29.07 8.90
N TYR A 231 -17.96 27.86 8.87
CA TYR A 231 -17.29 27.32 10.06
C TYR A 231 -16.01 28.05 10.41
N GLN A 232 -15.25 28.51 9.43
CA GLN A 232 -14.09 29.37 9.66
C GLN A 232 -14.48 30.64 10.41
N LEU A 233 -15.57 31.29 10.01
CA LEU A 233 -16.12 32.47 10.70
C LEU A 233 -16.57 32.13 12.13
N GLN A 234 -17.29 31.01 12.32
CA GLN A 234 -17.77 30.60 13.66
C GLN A 234 -16.63 30.19 14.61
N LEU A 235 -15.56 29.58 14.08
CA LEU A 235 -14.38 29.19 14.85
C LEU A 235 -13.37 30.33 15.00
N GLY A 236 -13.63 31.47 14.39
CA GLY A 236 -12.81 32.68 14.53
C GLY A 236 -11.49 32.68 13.76
N GLY A 237 -11.36 31.85 12.71
CA GLY A 237 -10.16 31.83 11.90
C GLY A 237 -10.12 30.73 10.83
N ASN A 238 -9.16 30.86 9.91
CA ASN A 238 -8.94 29.93 8.81
C ASN A 238 -7.74 29.00 9.01
N ASN A 239 -6.85 29.31 9.96
CA ASN A 239 -5.63 28.55 10.20
C ASN A 239 -5.78 27.60 11.40
N PHE A 240 -5.33 26.36 11.21
CA PHE A 240 -5.28 25.39 12.31
C PHE A 240 -4.12 25.72 13.25
N LYS A 241 -4.34 25.47 14.53
CA LYS A 241 -3.33 25.58 15.58
C LYS A 241 -3.23 24.26 16.35
N HIS A 242 -2.03 23.95 16.85
CA HIS A 242 -1.81 22.83 17.74
C HIS A 242 -1.38 23.36 19.11
N LYS A 243 -2.05 22.97 20.20
CA LYS A 243 -1.77 23.45 21.57
C LYS A 243 -1.68 24.98 21.69
N PHE A 244 -2.58 25.67 20.99
CA PHE A 244 -2.67 27.15 20.92
C PHE A 244 -1.55 27.86 20.14
N GLU A 245 -0.55 27.10 19.63
CA GLU A 245 0.55 27.63 18.83
C GLU A 245 0.33 27.37 17.34
N ASN A 246 0.92 28.17 16.48
CA ASN A 246 0.88 28.00 15.04
C ASN A 246 1.61 26.70 14.63
N LEU A 247 1.16 26.05 13.57
CA LEU A 247 1.73 24.80 13.08
C LEU A 247 3.22 24.93 12.69
N GLU A 248 3.67 26.13 12.33
CA GLU A 248 5.07 26.45 11.99
C GLU A 248 6.05 26.17 13.13
N TYR A 249 5.59 26.19 14.38
CA TYR A 249 6.43 25.93 15.56
C TYR A 249 6.60 24.43 15.87
N PHE A 250 5.96 23.56 15.12
CA PHE A 250 6.03 22.11 15.32
C PHE A 250 6.80 21.44 14.18
N SER A 251 7.40 20.29 14.47
CA SER A 251 8.07 19.49 13.45
C SER A 251 7.08 18.92 12.43
N ASP A 252 7.56 18.75 11.20
CA ASP A 252 6.78 18.16 10.10
C ASP A 252 6.14 16.83 10.49
N GLY A 253 6.84 16.02 11.28
CA GLY A 253 6.29 14.74 11.75
C GLY A 253 5.08 14.89 12.67
N ILE A 254 5.08 15.86 13.58
CA ILE A 254 3.94 16.16 14.46
C ILE A 254 2.77 16.67 13.63
N ASN A 255 3.03 17.58 12.71
CA ASN A 255 2.01 18.17 11.85
C ASN A 255 1.40 17.12 10.91
N SER A 256 2.22 16.28 10.28
CA SER A 256 1.77 15.18 9.44
C SER A 256 0.89 14.18 10.22
N TYR A 257 1.32 13.79 11.42
CA TYR A 257 0.53 12.91 12.28
C TYR A 257 -0.82 13.51 12.63
N ASN A 258 -0.85 14.75 13.11
CA ASN A 258 -2.09 15.43 13.51
C ASN A 258 -3.03 15.62 12.32
N TYR A 259 -2.50 15.99 11.16
CA TYR A 259 -3.26 16.10 9.91
C TYR A 259 -3.92 14.77 9.54
N LEU A 260 -3.15 13.67 9.48
CA LEU A 260 -3.66 12.35 9.10
C LEU A 260 -4.71 11.83 10.09
N ILE A 261 -4.47 12.00 11.38
CA ILE A 261 -5.44 11.59 12.41
C ILE A 261 -6.73 12.41 12.32
N LEU A 262 -6.64 13.71 12.10
CA LEU A 262 -7.82 14.57 11.93
C LEU A 262 -8.58 14.19 10.65
N LEU A 263 -7.88 14.00 9.53
CA LEU A 263 -8.45 13.50 8.27
C LEU A 263 -9.26 12.21 8.48
N ILE A 264 -8.65 11.19 9.10
CA ILE A 264 -9.28 9.89 9.33
C ILE A 264 -10.52 10.05 10.23
N ASN A 265 -10.43 10.87 11.28
CA ASN A 265 -11.55 11.10 12.19
C ASN A 265 -12.70 11.83 11.50
N LEU A 266 -12.44 12.87 10.71
CA LEU A 266 -13.45 13.61 9.97
C LEU A 266 -14.14 12.73 8.93
N VAL A 267 -13.35 12.00 8.13
CA VAL A 267 -13.88 11.09 7.10
C VAL A 267 -14.69 9.95 7.72
N SER A 268 -14.24 9.39 8.85
CA SER A 268 -15.03 8.41 9.61
C SER A 268 -16.40 8.97 10.02
N LYS A 269 -16.47 10.23 10.43
CA LYS A 269 -17.74 10.90 10.76
C LYS A 269 -18.64 11.13 9.55
N ILE A 270 -18.07 11.33 8.36
CA ILE A 270 -18.86 11.38 7.13
C ILE A 270 -19.58 10.05 6.89
N SER A 271 -18.88 8.92 7.07
CA SER A 271 -19.51 7.60 6.96
C SER A 271 -20.60 7.36 7.99
N ASP A 272 -20.38 7.76 9.25
CA ASP A 272 -21.35 7.58 10.34
C ASP A 272 -22.61 8.45 10.17
N LYS A 273 -22.45 9.68 9.71
CA LYS A 273 -23.52 10.70 9.69
C LYS A 273 -24.24 10.81 8.35
N LYS A 274 -23.62 10.33 7.29
CA LYS A 274 -24.11 10.45 5.91
C LYS A 274 -24.30 9.07 5.28
N ILE A 275 -25.14 9.03 4.24
CA ILE A 275 -25.26 7.86 3.38
C ILE A 275 -24.08 7.89 2.40
N LYS A 276 -22.88 7.68 2.93
CA LYS A 276 -21.64 7.71 2.15
C LYS A 276 -20.70 6.59 2.57
N GLU A 277 -19.97 6.11 1.61
CA GLU A 277 -18.97 5.05 1.73
C GLU A 277 -17.59 5.64 1.33
N PRO A 278 -16.92 6.36 2.24
CA PRO A 278 -15.65 6.99 1.91
C PRO A 278 -14.51 5.99 1.79
N PHE A 279 -13.55 6.33 0.93
CA PHE A 279 -12.31 5.61 0.72
C PHE A 279 -11.12 6.57 0.90
N ILE A 280 -10.14 6.22 1.75
CA ILE A 280 -8.96 7.04 1.99
C ILE A 280 -7.75 6.38 1.31
N ILE A 281 -7.00 7.16 0.57
CA ILE A 281 -5.72 6.76 -0.02
C ILE A 281 -4.61 7.58 0.64
N ILE A 282 -3.61 6.91 1.21
CA ILE A 282 -2.46 7.55 1.86
C ILE A 282 -1.17 7.02 1.24
N ASP A 283 -0.38 7.93 0.65
CA ASP A 283 0.91 7.60 0.05
C ASP A 283 2.03 7.93 1.04
N GLU A 284 2.76 6.90 1.47
CA GLU A 284 3.91 6.96 2.37
C GLU A 284 3.65 7.72 3.68
N PRO A 285 2.67 7.30 4.49
CA PRO A 285 2.30 8.00 5.74
C PRO A 285 3.43 8.04 6.79
N GLU A 286 4.45 7.20 6.66
CA GLU A 286 5.59 7.14 7.56
C GLU A 286 6.58 8.29 7.42
N ILE A 287 6.52 9.07 6.33
CA ILE A 287 7.49 10.13 6.07
C ILE A 287 7.45 11.19 7.17
N GLY A 288 8.63 11.43 7.75
CA GLY A 288 8.81 12.38 8.84
C GLY A 288 8.26 11.94 10.19
N LEU A 289 7.58 10.78 10.29
CA LEU A 289 6.99 10.32 11.54
C LEU A 289 8.00 9.62 12.45
N HIS A 290 7.98 10.01 13.72
CA HIS A 290 8.64 9.22 14.76
C HIS A 290 7.95 7.85 14.92
N PRO A 291 8.68 6.75 15.18
CA PRO A 291 8.14 5.40 15.29
C PRO A 291 6.91 5.25 16.19
N LYS A 292 6.87 5.93 17.33
CA LYS A 292 5.71 5.93 18.25
C LYS A 292 4.43 6.52 17.64
N TYR A 293 4.56 7.53 16.78
CA TYR A 293 3.41 8.11 16.08
C TYR A 293 2.90 7.18 14.98
N LEU A 294 3.80 6.43 14.34
CA LEU A 294 3.44 5.41 13.37
C LEU A 294 2.55 4.32 14.00
N ASP A 295 2.94 3.80 15.17
CA ASP A 295 2.14 2.80 15.88
C ASP A 295 0.75 3.32 16.28
N LYS A 296 0.67 4.58 16.75
CA LYS A 296 -0.60 5.23 17.07
C LYS A 296 -1.48 5.40 15.83
N MET A 297 -0.88 5.74 14.69
CA MET A 297 -1.59 5.90 13.43
C MET A 297 -2.14 4.57 12.92
N VAL A 298 -1.36 3.49 12.96
CA VAL A 298 -1.83 2.14 12.61
C VAL A 298 -2.97 1.72 13.54
N SER A 299 -2.87 2.00 14.84
CA SER A 299 -3.96 1.75 15.78
C SER A 299 -5.23 2.55 15.41
N ALA A 300 -5.08 3.78 14.94
CA ALA A 300 -6.23 4.57 14.46
C ALA A 300 -6.84 3.95 13.18
N PHE A 301 -6.04 3.42 12.26
CA PHE A 301 -6.54 2.69 11.10
C PHE A 301 -7.41 1.50 11.51
N PHE A 302 -6.94 0.65 12.41
CA PHE A 302 -7.72 -0.49 12.91
C PHE A 302 -9.03 -0.05 13.57
N ASN A 303 -8.98 0.96 14.42
CA ASN A 303 -10.17 1.46 15.13
C ASN A 303 -11.22 2.05 14.20
N LYS A 304 -10.81 2.67 13.09
CA LYS A 304 -11.69 3.38 12.15
C LYS A 304 -12.07 2.58 10.91
N SER A 305 -11.37 1.49 10.62
CA SER A 305 -11.62 0.64 9.44
C SER A 305 -13.01 0.02 9.35
N LYS A 306 -13.77 0.05 10.45
CA LYS A 306 -15.20 -0.35 10.44
C LYS A 306 -16.09 0.64 9.69
N HIS A 307 -15.66 1.89 9.57
CA HIS A 307 -16.44 3.00 9.01
C HIS A 307 -15.88 3.51 7.67
N ILE A 308 -14.61 3.21 7.38
CA ILE A 308 -13.90 3.68 6.20
C ILE A 308 -13.00 2.59 5.65
N ASN A 309 -12.75 2.60 4.34
CA ASN A 309 -11.71 1.77 3.74
C ASN A 309 -10.45 2.61 3.50
N ILE A 310 -9.30 1.97 3.69
CA ILE A 310 -8.01 2.63 3.64
C ILE A 310 -7.09 1.87 2.67
N LEU A 311 -6.47 2.60 1.74
CA LEU A 311 -5.39 2.10 0.89
C LEU A 311 -4.12 2.88 1.20
N ILE A 312 -3.06 2.17 1.57
CA ILE A 312 -1.78 2.73 1.99
C ILE A 312 -0.69 2.23 1.05
N SER A 313 0.22 3.10 0.64
CA SER A 313 1.52 2.67 0.16
C SER A 313 2.57 2.92 1.23
N THR A 314 3.51 2.02 1.43
CA THR A 314 4.52 2.18 2.47
C THR A 314 5.86 1.54 2.11
N HIS A 315 6.93 2.12 2.68
CA HIS A 315 8.28 1.57 2.73
C HIS A 315 8.73 1.25 4.15
N SER A 316 7.84 1.34 5.14
CA SER A 316 8.18 1.15 6.55
C SER A 316 8.00 -0.32 7.00
N PRO A 317 9.10 -1.02 7.38
CA PRO A 317 9.01 -2.35 7.98
C PRO A 317 8.15 -2.35 9.25
N ARG A 318 8.22 -1.27 10.04
CA ARG A 318 7.43 -1.11 11.25
C ARG A 318 5.93 -1.08 10.97
N MET A 319 5.52 -0.35 9.92
CA MET A 319 4.13 -0.33 9.50
C MET A 319 3.66 -1.71 9.05
N ILE A 320 4.45 -2.40 8.22
CA ILE A 320 4.12 -3.75 7.76
C ILE A 320 3.98 -4.72 8.92
N LYS A 321 4.96 -4.73 9.84
CA LYS A 321 4.88 -5.51 11.07
C LYS A 321 3.57 -5.29 11.82
N SER A 322 3.19 -4.02 12.01
CA SER A 322 1.97 -3.66 12.74
C SER A 322 0.70 -4.06 11.98
N LEU A 323 0.67 -3.90 10.65
CA LEU A 323 -0.47 -4.29 9.82
C LEU A 323 -0.64 -5.81 9.69
N MET A 324 0.45 -6.58 9.73
CA MET A 324 0.40 -8.05 9.68
C MET A 324 -0.30 -8.71 10.88
N GLN A 325 -0.59 -7.95 11.94
CA GLN A 325 -1.21 -8.49 13.15
C GLN A 325 -2.67 -8.93 12.95
N ASP A 326 -3.37 -8.41 11.95
CA ASP A 326 -4.76 -8.76 11.65
C ASP A 326 -5.02 -9.02 10.16
N ASN A 327 -4.88 -10.29 9.78
CA ASN A 327 -5.10 -10.76 8.41
C ASN A 327 -6.58 -10.78 7.98
N LYS A 328 -7.53 -10.58 8.90
CA LYS A 328 -8.96 -10.64 8.56
C LYS A 328 -9.43 -9.37 7.87
N ILE A 329 -8.86 -8.25 8.27
CA ILE A 329 -9.26 -6.92 7.78
C ILE A 329 -8.18 -6.24 6.93
N VAL A 330 -6.97 -6.79 6.87
CA VAL A 330 -5.83 -6.24 6.13
C VAL A 330 -5.47 -7.14 4.95
N ASN A 331 -5.48 -6.59 3.74
CA ASN A 331 -4.86 -7.18 2.57
C ASN A 331 -3.53 -6.49 2.26
N MET A 332 -2.51 -7.27 1.99
CA MET A 332 -1.18 -6.77 1.65
C MET A 332 -0.81 -7.21 0.23
N TYR A 333 -0.30 -6.28 -0.54
CA TYR A 333 0.07 -6.49 -1.95
C TYR A 333 1.52 -6.10 -2.16
N HIS A 334 2.32 -7.07 -2.56
CA HIS A 334 3.71 -6.84 -2.92
C HIS A 334 3.82 -6.51 -4.40
N LEU A 335 4.43 -5.35 -4.69
CA LEU A 335 4.72 -4.89 -6.03
C LEU A 335 6.20 -5.12 -6.36
N SER A 336 6.46 -5.70 -7.51
CA SER A 336 7.81 -5.91 -8.05
C SER A 336 7.85 -5.52 -9.52
N MET A 337 9.07 -5.26 -10.05
CA MET A 337 9.25 -5.00 -11.48
C MET A 337 9.64 -6.26 -12.21
N ASN A 338 8.95 -6.56 -13.31
CA ASN A 338 9.31 -7.61 -14.24
C ASN A 338 9.32 -7.07 -15.67
N LYS A 339 10.49 -7.04 -16.31
CA LYS A 339 10.66 -6.50 -17.68
C LYS A 339 10.02 -5.12 -17.85
N ASN A 340 10.31 -4.20 -16.93
CA ASN A 340 9.78 -2.83 -16.88
C ASN A 340 8.27 -2.69 -16.59
N TYR A 341 7.58 -3.79 -16.30
CA TYR A 341 6.18 -3.76 -15.86
C TYR A 341 6.02 -4.10 -14.38
N THR A 342 5.10 -3.42 -13.76
CA THR A 342 4.66 -3.69 -12.39
C THR A 342 3.94 -5.04 -12.33
N LYS A 343 4.44 -5.94 -11.50
CA LYS A 343 3.77 -7.18 -11.12
C LYS A 343 3.28 -7.07 -9.68
N LEU A 344 2.02 -7.38 -9.46
CA LEU A 344 1.40 -7.42 -8.15
C LEU A 344 1.25 -8.88 -7.69
N SER A 345 1.53 -9.12 -6.43
CA SER A 345 1.29 -10.39 -5.76
C SER A 345 0.58 -10.15 -4.43
N GLU A 346 -0.55 -10.77 -4.22
CA GLU A 346 -1.24 -10.73 -2.92
C GLU A 346 -0.46 -11.57 -1.92
N MET A 347 -0.08 -10.95 -0.79
CA MET A 347 0.66 -11.64 0.26
C MET A 347 -0.25 -12.55 1.06
N LYS A 348 0.23 -13.76 1.33
CA LYS A 348 -0.44 -14.64 2.27
C LYS A 348 -0.24 -14.16 3.70
N GLY A 349 -1.31 -14.07 4.46
CA GLY A 349 -1.28 -13.79 5.89
C GLY A 349 -0.57 -14.90 6.69
N PHE A 350 -0.41 -14.68 7.98
CA PHE A 350 0.06 -15.73 8.91
C PHE A 350 -1.08 -16.71 9.19
N THR A 351 -0.74 -18.00 9.20
CA THR A 351 -1.67 -19.05 9.61
C THR A 351 -1.78 -19.12 11.13
N ASP A 352 -0.70 -18.81 11.84
CA ASP A 352 -0.63 -18.77 13.30
C ASP A 352 -0.73 -17.30 13.78
N ALA A 353 -1.75 -17.02 14.58
CA ALA A 353 -1.98 -15.71 15.19
C ALA A 353 -0.86 -15.29 16.17
N ARG A 354 -0.08 -16.23 16.71
CA ARG A 354 1.06 -15.92 17.56
C ARG A 354 2.22 -15.39 16.72
N GLU A 355 2.51 -16.01 15.59
CA GLU A 355 3.60 -15.58 14.69
C GLU A 355 3.38 -14.16 14.17
N SER A 356 2.13 -13.80 13.84
CA SER A 356 1.80 -12.45 13.39
C SER A 356 2.08 -11.36 14.44
N LYS A 357 2.07 -11.71 15.73
CA LYS A 357 2.30 -10.77 16.84
C LYS A 357 3.78 -10.63 17.20
N ILE A 358 4.58 -11.67 16.99
CA ILE A 358 5.98 -11.70 17.39
C ILE A 358 6.96 -11.31 16.29
N ILE A 359 6.49 -11.17 15.05
CA ILE A 359 7.33 -10.72 13.93
C ILE A 359 8.07 -9.41 14.27
N THR A 360 9.34 -9.33 13.93
CA THR A 360 10.19 -8.17 14.16
C THR A 360 10.20 -7.22 12.96
N GLU A 361 10.70 -5.99 13.14
CA GLU A 361 10.89 -5.05 12.04
C GLU A 361 11.95 -5.54 11.05
N GLN A 362 12.99 -6.24 11.53
CA GLN A 362 14.00 -6.85 10.68
C GLN A 362 13.40 -7.93 9.78
N GLU A 363 12.54 -8.80 10.31
CA GLU A 363 11.85 -9.81 9.52
C GLU A 363 10.86 -9.19 8.52
N ALA A 364 10.19 -8.10 8.88
CA ALA A 364 9.31 -7.35 7.98
C ALA A 364 10.09 -6.61 6.88
N SER A 365 11.37 -6.26 7.10
CA SER A 365 12.21 -5.61 6.09
C SER A 365 12.55 -6.52 4.91
N TYR A 366 12.46 -7.85 5.05
CA TYR A 366 12.66 -8.80 3.96
C TYR A 366 11.82 -8.49 2.72
N TYR A 367 10.64 -7.95 2.93
CA TYR A 367 9.70 -7.69 1.84
C TYR A 367 10.00 -6.44 1.00
N PHE A 368 11.05 -5.69 1.37
CA PHE A 368 11.55 -4.56 0.60
C PHE A 368 12.86 -4.87 -0.13
N ALA A 369 13.42 -6.04 0.10
CA ALA A 369 14.67 -6.46 -0.51
C ALA A 369 14.50 -6.70 -2.01
N LYS A 370 15.54 -6.35 -2.78
CA LYS A 370 15.63 -6.67 -4.22
C LYS A 370 15.98 -8.13 -4.45
N CYS A 371 16.83 -8.66 -3.59
CA CYS A 371 17.26 -10.02 -3.55
C CYS A 371 17.74 -10.37 -2.15
N ILE A 372 17.46 -11.59 -1.70
CA ILE A 372 17.75 -12.01 -0.34
C ILE A 372 18.70 -13.18 -0.32
N VAL A 373 19.70 -13.11 0.55
CA VAL A 373 20.48 -14.28 0.99
C VAL A 373 20.21 -14.47 2.48
N PHE A 374 19.48 -15.52 2.81
CA PHE A 374 19.31 -15.96 4.19
C PHE A 374 20.57 -16.72 4.61
N VAL A 375 21.21 -16.27 5.66
CA VAL A 375 22.42 -16.85 6.25
C VAL A 375 22.10 -17.42 7.64
N GLU A 376 22.94 -18.31 8.14
CA GLU A 376 22.67 -18.93 9.44
C GLU A 376 22.77 -17.93 10.58
N GLY A 377 23.82 -17.10 10.63
CA GLY A 377 24.04 -16.21 11.75
C GLY A 377 24.71 -14.88 11.39
N ILE A 378 25.18 -14.21 12.44
CA ILE A 378 25.80 -12.89 12.36
C ILE A 378 27.18 -12.97 11.67
N THR A 379 27.90 -14.07 11.84
CA THR A 379 29.25 -14.26 11.27
C THR A 379 29.25 -14.14 9.74
N GLU A 380 28.26 -14.75 9.08
CA GLU A 380 28.10 -14.65 7.63
C GLU A 380 27.70 -13.24 7.23
N MET A 381 26.86 -12.57 8.03
CA MET A 381 26.49 -11.18 7.76
C MET A 381 27.72 -10.26 7.83
N GLU A 382 28.57 -10.40 8.83
CA GLU A 382 29.81 -9.64 8.95
C GLU A 382 30.74 -9.92 7.77
N LEU A 383 30.88 -11.20 7.36
CA LEU A 383 31.68 -11.58 6.22
C LEU A 383 31.21 -10.89 4.94
N PHE A 384 29.92 -10.97 4.62
CA PHE A 384 29.36 -10.41 3.39
C PHE A 384 29.26 -8.89 3.41
N SER A 385 29.22 -8.27 4.59
CA SER A 385 29.29 -6.82 4.78
C SER A 385 30.71 -6.25 4.77
N ASN A 386 31.74 -7.11 4.71
CA ASN A 386 33.12 -6.67 4.72
C ASN A 386 33.46 -5.83 3.49
N ASN A 387 33.94 -4.61 3.71
CA ASN A 387 34.24 -3.63 2.66
C ASN A 387 35.22 -4.14 1.60
N ASN A 388 36.18 -4.98 1.98
CA ASN A 388 37.14 -5.54 1.03
C ASN A 388 36.47 -6.58 0.12
N LEU A 389 35.60 -7.41 0.69
CA LEU A 389 34.83 -8.37 -0.08
C LEU A 389 33.87 -7.67 -1.05
N VAL A 390 33.19 -6.62 -0.58
CA VAL A 390 32.26 -5.80 -1.38
C VAL A 390 33.00 -5.06 -2.51
N LYS A 391 34.24 -4.60 -2.29
CA LYS A 391 35.07 -4.01 -3.36
C LYS A 391 35.45 -5.05 -4.42
N LEU A 392 35.75 -6.27 -4.01
CA LEU A 392 36.06 -7.37 -4.94
C LEU A 392 34.84 -7.87 -5.70
N PHE A 393 33.68 -7.82 -5.07
CA PHE A 393 32.40 -8.30 -5.62
C PHE A 393 31.32 -7.23 -5.49
N PRO A 394 31.31 -6.20 -6.36
CA PRO A 394 30.40 -5.06 -6.23
C PRO A 394 28.90 -5.44 -6.24
N PHE A 395 28.53 -6.56 -6.83
CA PHE A 395 27.14 -7.05 -6.85
C PHE A 395 26.60 -7.39 -5.46
N LEU A 396 27.45 -7.60 -4.45
CA LEU A 396 27.03 -7.83 -3.06
C LEU A 396 26.29 -6.62 -2.47
N LYS A 397 26.48 -5.41 -3.01
CA LYS A 397 25.73 -4.22 -2.61
C LYS A 397 24.25 -4.29 -2.99
N GLU A 398 23.88 -5.13 -3.94
CA GLU A 398 22.52 -5.29 -4.42
C GLU A 398 21.78 -6.45 -3.75
N ILE A 399 22.44 -7.10 -2.78
CA ILE A 399 21.93 -8.27 -2.07
C ILE A 399 21.75 -7.90 -0.60
N ASP A 400 20.58 -8.18 -0.07
CA ASP A 400 20.30 -8.06 1.34
C ASP A 400 20.56 -9.39 2.05
N PHE A 401 21.37 -9.36 3.09
CA PHE A 401 21.71 -10.53 3.89
C PHE A 401 20.94 -10.51 5.20
N PHE A 402 20.24 -11.60 5.50
CA PHE A 402 19.46 -11.72 6.71
C PHE A 402 19.76 -13.03 7.44
N PRO A 403 20.02 -12.99 8.76
CA PRO A 403 20.19 -14.21 9.54
C PRO A 403 18.83 -14.89 9.74
N TYR A 404 18.79 -16.22 9.66
CA TYR A 404 17.56 -16.98 9.98
C TYR A 404 17.64 -17.71 11.31
N ASP A 405 18.83 -17.89 11.87
CA ASP A 405 18.97 -18.42 13.23
C ASP A 405 18.75 -17.28 14.24
N GLY A 406 17.95 -17.55 15.26
CA GLY A 406 17.55 -16.53 16.23
C GLY A 406 16.36 -15.64 15.82
N ASN A 407 15.72 -15.88 14.68
CA ASN A 407 14.49 -15.17 14.29
C ASN A 407 13.33 -15.45 15.26
N SER A 408 12.50 -14.43 15.48
CA SER A 408 11.30 -14.56 16.31
C SER A 408 10.25 -15.46 15.66
N VAL A 409 10.19 -15.44 14.33
CA VAL A 409 9.32 -16.28 13.50
C VAL A 409 10.16 -17.24 12.66
N LYS A 410 9.71 -18.47 12.53
CA LYS A 410 10.43 -19.48 11.74
C LYS A 410 10.56 -19.04 10.28
N LEU A 411 11.76 -19.20 9.70
CA LEU A 411 12.03 -18.83 8.31
C LEU A 411 11.01 -19.44 7.33
N ARG A 412 10.56 -20.67 7.58
CA ARG A 412 9.57 -21.37 6.75
C ARG A 412 8.24 -20.62 6.58
N THR A 413 7.87 -19.74 7.53
CA THR A 413 6.61 -19.00 7.51
C THR A 413 6.73 -17.59 6.94
N ILE A 414 7.95 -17.03 6.88
CA ILE A 414 8.16 -15.64 6.46
C ILE A 414 8.92 -15.49 5.15
N HIS A 415 9.54 -16.55 4.62
CA HIS A 415 10.30 -16.42 3.38
C HIS A 415 9.41 -16.08 2.17
N PRO A 416 9.95 -15.45 1.12
CA PRO A 416 9.16 -14.88 0.02
C PRO A 416 8.17 -15.84 -0.63
N ASN A 417 8.56 -17.08 -0.92
CA ASN A 417 7.65 -18.06 -1.57
C ASN A 417 6.45 -18.41 -0.70
N GLU A 418 6.64 -18.54 0.61
CA GLU A 418 5.52 -18.84 1.52
C GLU A 418 4.53 -17.67 1.56
N LYS A 419 5.05 -16.44 1.51
CA LYS A 419 4.24 -15.23 1.46
C LYS A 419 3.71 -14.89 0.06
N ASN A 420 3.94 -15.75 -0.93
CA ASN A 420 3.54 -15.51 -2.34
C ASN A 420 4.18 -14.26 -2.95
N ILE A 421 5.44 -13.99 -2.61
CA ILE A 421 6.17 -12.81 -3.07
C ILE A 421 7.23 -13.21 -4.09
N SER A 422 7.41 -12.41 -5.14
CA SER A 422 8.34 -12.68 -6.23
C SER A 422 9.74 -12.11 -6.00
N ILE A 423 10.25 -12.12 -4.76
CA ILE A 423 11.63 -11.72 -4.46
C ILE A 423 12.54 -12.95 -4.63
N PRO A 424 13.61 -12.87 -5.45
CA PRO A 424 14.61 -13.94 -5.54
C PRO A 424 15.32 -14.10 -4.19
N TYR A 425 15.49 -15.34 -3.75
CA TYR A 425 16.22 -15.60 -2.52
C TYR A 425 17.05 -16.88 -2.59
N ILE A 426 18.09 -16.94 -1.77
CA ILE A 426 18.95 -18.09 -1.52
C ILE A 426 19.03 -18.31 -0.02
N ILE A 427 19.10 -19.57 0.41
CA ILE A 427 19.37 -19.93 1.79
C ILE A 427 20.74 -20.61 1.82
N LEU A 428 21.67 -20.02 2.57
CA LEU A 428 22.95 -20.63 2.88
C LEU A 428 22.81 -21.44 4.17
N ILE A 429 23.28 -22.67 4.11
CA ILE A 429 23.22 -23.63 5.21
C ILE A 429 24.64 -24.07 5.51
N ASP A 430 25.02 -24.05 6.78
CA ASP A 430 26.34 -24.49 7.21
C ASP A 430 26.54 -26.00 7.07
N PHE A 431 27.78 -26.40 6.92
CA PHE A 431 28.12 -27.79 6.75
C PHE A 431 27.75 -28.65 7.94
N ASP A 432 27.75 -28.12 9.13
CA ASP A 432 27.36 -28.83 10.35
C ASP A 432 25.88 -29.29 10.33
N LYS A 433 25.00 -28.60 9.62
CA LYS A 433 23.60 -29.02 9.39
C LYS A 433 23.51 -30.21 8.43
N ILE A 434 24.51 -30.40 7.58
CA ILE A 434 24.53 -31.37 6.48
C ILE A 434 25.47 -32.55 6.78
N LEU A 435 26.58 -32.27 7.44
CA LEU A 435 27.64 -33.22 7.71
C LEU A 435 27.70 -33.62 9.18
N SER A 436 28.15 -34.83 9.44
CA SER A 436 28.59 -35.30 10.76
C SER A 436 30.05 -35.71 10.67
N TYR A 437 30.83 -35.23 11.62
CA TYR A 437 32.21 -35.64 11.79
C TYR A 437 32.29 -36.86 12.72
N LYS A 438 32.95 -37.92 12.27
CA LYS A 438 33.23 -39.10 13.11
C LYS A 438 34.65 -38.99 13.66
N ARG A 439 34.77 -38.76 14.98
CA ARG A 439 36.07 -38.56 15.63
C ARG A 439 36.99 -39.79 15.49
N ASP A 440 36.42 -40.99 15.55
CA ASP A 440 37.21 -42.25 15.49
C ASP A 440 37.87 -42.49 14.13
N SER A 441 37.16 -42.22 13.05
CA SER A 441 37.70 -42.37 11.69
C SER A 441 38.25 -41.08 11.12
N LYS A 442 38.15 -39.95 11.80
CA LYS A 442 38.49 -38.59 11.30
C LYS A 442 37.87 -38.27 9.95
N GLU A 443 36.66 -38.79 9.69
CA GLU A 443 35.96 -38.61 8.40
C GLU A 443 34.64 -37.88 8.54
N PHE A 444 34.30 -37.08 7.53
CA PHE A 444 33.01 -36.49 7.39
C PHE A 444 32.04 -37.40 6.62
N SER A 445 30.82 -37.53 7.13
CA SER A 445 29.75 -38.23 6.45
C SER A 445 28.48 -37.37 6.36
N LEU A 446 27.68 -37.55 5.31
CA LEU A 446 26.38 -36.91 5.23
C LEU A 446 25.48 -37.41 6.36
N LYS A 447 24.82 -36.48 7.04
CA LYS A 447 23.76 -36.83 8.00
C LYS A 447 22.66 -37.60 7.29
N LYS A 448 22.22 -38.69 7.87
CA LYS A 448 21.15 -39.53 7.32
C LYS A 448 19.79 -38.96 7.69
N GLY A 449 18.86 -39.02 6.72
CA GLY A 449 17.43 -38.85 6.95
C GLY A 449 17.08 -37.63 7.85
N ASP A 450 16.57 -37.91 9.03
CA ASP A 450 16.00 -36.93 9.97
C ASP A 450 17.01 -35.98 10.62
N LYS A 451 18.30 -36.29 10.54
CA LYS A 451 19.37 -35.43 11.08
C LYS A 451 19.85 -34.35 10.11
N PHE A 452 19.32 -34.35 8.89
CA PHE A 452 19.63 -33.35 7.89
C PHE A 452 18.72 -32.14 8.11
N MET A 453 19.26 -31.07 8.66
CA MET A 453 18.46 -29.89 9.00
C MET A 453 18.21 -28.99 7.80
N ASN A 454 16.96 -28.63 7.58
CA ASN A 454 16.56 -27.65 6.60
C ASN A 454 15.79 -26.51 7.31
N PRO A 455 16.23 -25.26 7.22
CA PRO A 455 15.59 -24.14 7.92
C PRO A 455 14.16 -23.86 7.47
N LEU A 456 13.72 -24.39 6.32
CA LEU A 456 12.34 -24.26 5.83
C LEU A 456 11.39 -25.31 6.38
N LYS A 457 11.90 -26.35 7.06
CA LYS A 457 11.08 -27.46 7.57
C LYS A 457 11.61 -27.97 8.92
N ASP A 458 10.69 -28.37 9.77
CA ASP A 458 11.03 -28.94 11.07
C ASP A 458 11.68 -30.34 10.95
N ASN A 459 11.34 -31.06 9.88
CA ASN A 459 11.86 -32.40 9.62
C ASN A 459 12.15 -32.58 8.13
N ASN A 460 13.34 -33.03 7.81
CA ASN A 460 13.68 -33.74 6.59
C ASN A 460 13.24 -33.16 5.28
N ALA A 461 13.80 -32.09 4.83
CA ALA A 461 13.20 -31.64 3.65
C ALA A 461 14.05 -31.13 2.54
N LEU A 462 15.15 -31.69 2.36
CA LEU A 462 15.83 -31.67 1.07
C LEU A 462 15.01 -32.31 -0.06
N ASN A 463 13.97 -33.08 0.26
CA ASN A 463 13.18 -33.82 -0.73
C ASN A 463 12.36 -32.96 -1.69
N LYS A 464 12.07 -31.70 -1.34
CA LYS A 464 11.31 -30.77 -2.21
C LYS A 464 12.10 -29.53 -2.63
N GLU A 465 13.32 -29.35 -2.13
CA GLU A 465 14.16 -28.20 -2.47
C GLU A 465 14.77 -28.32 -3.85
N ARG A 466 14.99 -27.17 -4.49
CA ARG A 466 15.61 -27.09 -5.81
C ARG A 466 17.11 -26.86 -5.65
N PHE A 467 17.90 -27.89 -5.86
CA PHE A 467 19.34 -27.78 -5.87
C PHE A 467 19.84 -27.39 -7.26
N PHE A 468 20.85 -26.53 -7.29
CA PHE A 468 21.49 -26.14 -8.53
C PHE A 468 22.98 -26.46 -8.44
N TYR A 469 23.49 -27.03 -9.51
CA TYR A 469 24.91 -27.18 -9.76
C TYR A 469 25.27 -26.54 -11.10
N GLY A 470 25.99 -25.44 -11.04
CA GLY A 470 26.13 -24.59 -12.21
C GLY A 470 24.78 -24.04 -12.67
N LYS A 471 24.49 -24.15 -13.97
CA LYS A 471 23.20 -23.74 -14.58
C LYS A 471 22.12 -24.84 -14.54
N LYS A 472 22.45 -26.06 -14.08
CA LYS A 472 21.54 -27.21 -14.12
C LYS A 472 20.87 -27.44 -12.77
N ARG A 473 19.54 -27.54 -12.80
CA ARG A 473 18.76 -28.01 -11.66
C ARG A 473 19.06 -29.49 -11.41
N ILE A 474 19.35 -29.86 -10.17
CA ILE A 474 19.59 -31.24 -9.75
C ILE A 474 18.60 -31.66 -8.69
N ASN A 475 18.30 -32.96 -8.65
CA ASN A 475 17.48 -33.53 -7.57
C ASN A 475 18.35 -33.80 -6.32
N THR A 476 17.69 -34.09 -5.20
CA THR A 476 18.34 -34.35 -3.91
C THR A 476 19.39 -35.46 -3.97
N ASN A 477 19.10 -36.55 -4.69
CA ASN A 477 20.05 -37.67 -4.80
C ASN A 477 21.31 -37.27 -5.55
N ASN A 478 21.18 -36.49 -6.62
CA ASN A 478 22.32 -35.97 -7.37
C ASN A 478 23.10 -34.93 -6.56
N ALA A 479 22.44 -34.11 -5.74
CA ALA A 479 23.11 -33.22 -4.80
C ALA A 479 23.94 -34.01 -3.79
N ARG A 480 23.37 -35.04 -3.17
CA ARG A 480 24.06 -35.93 -2.23
C ARG A 480 25.28 -36.63 -2.89
N LYS A 481 25.12 -37.19 -4.10
CA LYS A 481 26.23 -37.81 -4.84
C LYS A 481 27.37 -36.82 -5.11
N ARG A 482 27.04 -35.57 -5.44
CA ARG A 482 28.06 -34.54 -5.69
C ARG A 482 28.75 -34.09 -4.42
N ILE A 483 28.03 -33.91 -3.32
CA ILE A 483 28.63 -33.60 -2.01
C ILE A 483 29.55 -34.73 -1.58
N ASN A 484 29.12 -35.99 -1.69
CA ASN A 484 29.98 -37.16 -1.43
C ASN A 484 31.21 -37.18 -2.32
N GLY A 485 31.07 -36.86 -3.61
CA GLY A 485 32.20 -36.77 -4.55
C GLY A 485 33.19 -35.66 -4.20
N ILE A 486 32.72 -34.54 -3.61
CA ILE A 486 33.57 -33.48 -3.10
C ILE A 486 34.28 -33.95 -1.81
N LEU A 487 33.55 -34.54 -0.89
CA LEU A 487 34.10 -35.06 0.35
C LEU A 487 35.14 -36.15 0.15
N SER A 488 34.96 -37.01 -0.86
CA SER A 488 35.93 -38.06 -1.19
C SER A 488 37.22 -37.54 -1.87
N LYS A 489 37.14 -36.36 -2.49
CA LYS A 489 38.29 -35.75 -3.21
C LYS A 489 39.03 -34.72 -2.36
N SER A 490 38.35 -34.12 -1.37
CA SER A 490 38.89 -33.05 -0.54
C SER A 490 39.17 -33.59 0.86
N LYS A 491 40.41 -33.45 1.32
CA LYS A 491 40.75 -33.80 2.71
C LYS A 491 40.31 -32.63 3.60
N PHE A 492 39.26 -32.85 4.36
CA PHE A 492 38.82 -31.96 5.44
C PHE A 492 39.32 -32.53 6.76
N TYR A 493 39.86 -31.69 7.62
CA TYR A 493 40.12 -32.03 9.01
C TYR A 493 39.45 -31.05 9.94
N PHE A 494 39.06 -31.55 11.06
CA PHE A 494 38.58 -30.74 12.15
C PHE A 494 39.77 -30.34 13.01
N ASP A 495 39.96 -29.05 13.18
CA ASP A 495 40.96 -28.54 14.10
C ASP A 495 40.36 -28.59 15.52
N GLU A 496 40.82 -29.57 16.31
CA GLU A 496 40.28 -29.81 17.64
C GLU A 496 40.62 -28.68 18.63
N GLU A 497 41.71 -27.95 18.39
CA GLU A 497 42.14 -26.84 19.24
C GLU A 497 41.27 -25.60 19.03
N TRP A 498 40.92 -25.30 17.81
CA TRP A 498 40.17 -24.11 17.42
C TRP A 498 38.69 -24.35 17.10
N GLY A 499 38.26 -25.61 17.08
CA GLY A 499 36.86 -25.98 16.86
C GLY A 499 36.30 -25.69 15.49
N TYR A 500 37.12 -25.51 14.46
CA TYR A 500 36.68 -25.22 13.09
C TYR A 500 37.16 -26.28 12.07
N ILE A 501 36.49 -26.32 10.93
CA ILE A 501 36.84 -27.21 9.82
C ILE A 501 37.90 -26.55 8.94
N LYS A 502 39.08 -27.18 8.84
CA LYS A 502 40.18 -26.73 8.00
C LYS A 502 40.24 -27.52 6.70
N GLY A 503 40.26 -26.84 5.58
CA GLY A 503 40.38 -27.46 4.26
C GLY A 503 41.78 -27.42 3.72
N THR A 504 42.09 -28.31 2.76
CA THR A 504 43.34 -28.29 1.97
C THR A 504 43.30 -27.16 0.91
N SER A 505 44.42 -26.92 0.22
CA SER A 505 44.51 -25.99 -0.91
C SER A 505 43.45 -26.25 -1.98
N GLU A 506 43.06 -27.51 -2.18
CA GLU A 506 42.02 -27.94 -3.11
C GLU A 506 40.62 -27.44 -2.66
N TYR A 507 40.36 -27.40 -1.34
CA TYR A 507 39.14 -26.79 -0.79
C TYR A 507 39.05 -25.30 -1.17
N TYR A 508 40.12 -24.54 -1.01
CA TYR A 508 40.14 -23.13 -1.39
C TYR A 508 39.95 -22.91 -2.88
N SER A 509 40.52 -23.79 -3.72
CA SER A 509 40.31 -23.75 -5.17
C SER A 509 38.86 -24.10 -5.55
N LEU A 510 38.21 -25.02 -4.82
CA LEU A 510 36.82 -25.39 -4.99
C LEU A 510 35.89 -24.27 -4.49
N LEU A 511 36.19 -23.67 -3.36
CA LEU A 511 35.47 -22.51 -2.84
C LEU A 511 35.54 -21.35 -3.84
N LYS A 512 36.71 -21.08 -4.40
CA LYS A 512 36.92 -20.07 -5.44
C LYS A 512 36.13 -20.39 -6.71
N SER A 513 36.05 -21.67 -7.09
CA SER A 513 35.23 -22.17 -8.20
C SER A 513 33.71 -22.01 -7.91
N LEU A 514 33.25 -22.31 -6.70
CA LEU A 514 31.86 -22.12 -6.28
C LEU A 514 31.48 -20.63 -6.27
N ILE A 515 32.33 -19.79 -5.72
CA ILE A 515 32.14 -18.33 -5.73
C ILE A 515 32.10 -17.80 -7.16
N LYS A 516 33.01 -18.24 -8.03
CA LYS A 516 32.99 -17.89 -9.45
C LYS A 516 31.75 -18.39 -10.18
N THR A 517 31.21 -19.54 -9.79
CA THR A 517 29.95 -20.08 -10.33
C THR A 517 28.74 -19.29 -9.88
N PHE A 518 28.73 -18.81 -8.65
CA PHE A 518 27.71 -17.90 -8.14
C PHE A 518 27.78 -16.53 -8.81
N SER A 519 28.97 -15.95 -9.00
CA SER A 519 29.16 -14.66 -9.66
C SER A 519 28.73 -14.64 -11.13
N LEU A 520 28.82 -15.76 -11.84
CA LEU A 520 28.40 -15.91 -13.24
C LEU A 520 26.87 -16.04 -13.43
N LYS A 521 26.11 -16.30 -12.36
CA LYS A 521 24.64 -16.43 -12.42
C LYS A 521 23.85 -15.14 -12.18
N TRP A 522 24.52 -14.12 -11.69
CA TRP A 522 23.90 -12.87 -11.29
C TRP A 522 24.28 -11.70 -12.21
N THR A 523 24.31 -11.91 -13.50
CA THR A 523 24.13 -10.80 -14.41
C THR A 523 22.63 -10.53 -14.49
N PRO A 524 22.14 -9.35 -14.06
CA PRO A 524 20.82 -8.92 -14.44
C PRO A 524 20.75 -9.01 -15.96
N SER A 525 19.72 -9.60 -16.50
CA SER A 525 19.43 -9.53 -17.93
C SER A 525 19.02 -8.09 -18.27
N SER A 526 19.97 -7.18 -18.17
CA SER A 526 19.91 -5.88 -18.80
C SER A 526 20.66 -6.04 -20.12
N ARG A 527 19.94 -6.41 -21.15
CA ARG A 527 20.19 -6.14 -22.58
C ARG A 527 19.51 -7.23 -23.39
N HIS A 528 18.28 -6.99 -23.70
CA HIS A 528 17.62 -6.99 -25.01
C HIS A 528 16.13 -6.83 -24.81
#